data_30cc7ae583b3d0af39fec1fb365baa51
#
_entry.id   30cc7ae583b3d0af39fec1fb365baa51
#
_cell.length_a   1.000
_cell.length_b   1.000
_cell.length_c   1.000
_cell.angle_alpha   90.00
_cell.angle_beta   90.00
_cell.angle_gamma   90.00
#
_symmetry.space_group_name_H-M   'P 1'
#
loop_
_entity.id
_entity.type
_entity.pdbx_description
1 polymer ?
#
loop_
_entity_poly.entity_id
_entity_poly.type
_entity_poly.pdbx_seq_one_letter_code
_entity_poly.pdbx_strand_id
1 'polypeptide(L)'
;IQQTYVEGFLKFTEDSISNFLENFGYTNVDVSTSKEVNEEEKTVALTIYVDPGQRTMLNRISFEGNDRTHDIVLRREMRQMEKSWVSNNLLETSKLRLDRLGFFKKVDYEKKAVPGSPDEVDVIFSVDEQYSGSIGGSIGYGAYGLSLGANYSEKNAFGTGNSVSVGISYSEWRQDVSFNFFDPYFTIDGIGLGYGAFYRKTDYGNFNIAAYNTDSYGGNVSFQLPVSEIERLSFN
;
A
#
# COMPACT_ATOMS: atom_id res chain seq x y z
N ILE A 1 -2.60 26.50 -33.02
CA ILE A 1 -1.99 27.02 -31.77
C ILE A 1 -0.51 27.19 -32.09
N GLN A 2 -0.03 28.44 -32.18
CA GLN A 2 1.40 28.70 -32.35
C GLN A 2 2.07 28.67 -30.95
N GLN A 3 2.91 27.67 -30.73
CA GLN A 3 3.75 27.57 -29.54
C GLN A 3 5.23 27.47 -29.95
N THR A 4 6.14 27.93 -29.11
CA THR A 4 7.57 27.77 -29.34
C THR A 4 7.92 26.28 -29.35
N TYR A 5 8.58 25.81 -30.42
CA TYR A 5 9.02 24.43 -30.52
C TYR A 5 10.11 24.14 -29.48
N VAL A 6 9.90 23.11 -28.67
CA VAL A 6 10.87 22.57 -27.71
C VAL A 6 10.91 21.05 -27.87
N GLU A 7 12.05 20.50 -28.19
CA GLU A 7 12.22 19.07 -28.49
C GLU A 7 11.82 18.18 -27.30
N GLY A 8 12.10 18.61 -26.07
CA GLY A 8 11.69 17.91 -24.86
C GLY A 8 10.17 17.82 -24.68
N PHE A 9 9.43 18.80 -25.19
CA PHE A 9 7.97 18.78 -25.15
C PHE A 9 7.37 17.77 -26.14
N LEU A 10 8.04 17.58 -27.28
CA LEU A 10 7.62 16.58 -28.26
C LEU A 10 7.74 15.16 -27.69
N LYS A 11 8.89 14.82 -27.12
CA LYS A 11 9.11 13.52 -26.47
C LYS A 11 8.10 13.27 -25.35
N PHE A 12 7.85 14.28 -24.52
CA PHE A 12 6.82 14.20 -23.48
C PHE A 12 5.42 13.92 -24.07
N THR A 13 5.11 14.50 -25.22
CA THR A 13 3.83 14.28 -25.91
C THR A 13 3.74 12.84 -26.45
N GLU A 14 4.80 12.34 -27.09
CA GLU A 14 4.88 10.96 -27.57
C GLU A 14 4.72 9.96 -26.42
N ASP A 15 5.46 10.13 -25.34
CA ASP A 15 5.36 9.31 -24.11
C ASP A 15 3.96 9.37 -23.50
N SER A 16 3.33 10.55 -23.49
CA SER A 16 1.98 10.73 -22.97
C SER A 16 0.91 10.00 -23.79
N ILE A 17 1.04 10.02 -25.13
CA ILE A 17 0.14 9.30 -26.04
C ILE A 17 0.32 7.79 -25.85
N SER A 18 1.57 7.31 -25.79
CA SER A 18 1.88 5.91 -25.53
C SER A 18 1.28 5.44 -24.20
N ASN A 19 1.58 6.14 -23.11
CA ASN A 19 1.04 5.84 -21.78
C ASN A 19 -0.49 5.87 -21.74
N PHE A 20 -1.13 6.80 -22.45
CA PHE A 20 -2.59 6.85 -22.54
C PHE A 20 -3.15 5.58 -23.20
N LEU A 21 -2.61 5.15 -24.32
CA LEU A 21 -3.06 3.97 -25.05
C LEU A 21 -2.75 2.67 -24.26
N GLU A 22 -1.62 2.60 -23.58
CA GLU A 22 -1.26 1.47 -22.73
C GLU A 22 -2.25 1.24 -21.59
N ASN A 23 -2.93 2.28 -21.11
CA ASN A 23 -3.99 2.14 -20.11
C ASN A 23 -5.28 1.49 -20.64
N PHE A 24 -5.40 1.36 -21.97
CA PHE A 24 -6.52 0.71 -22.63
C PHE A 24 -6.17 -0.66 -23.24
N GLY A 25 -5.01 -1.19 -22.90
CA GLY A 25 -4.59 -2.53 -23.28
C GLY A 25 -3.66 -2.58 -24.51
N TYR A 26 -3.29 -1.48 -25.10
CA TYR A 26 -2.35 -1.45 -26.23
C TYR A 26 -0.91 -1.48 -25.69
N THR A 27 -0.30 -2.65 -25.62
CA THR A 27 1.02 -2.82 -24.96
C THR A 27 2.22 -2.61 -25.89
N ASN A 28 1.99 -2.54 -27.20
CA ASN A 28 3.03 -2.35 -28.21
C ASN A 28 2.73 -1.12 -29.07
N VAL A 29 2.55 0.02 -28.39
CA VAL A 29 2.25 1.29 -29.07
C VAL A 29 3.52 1.84 -29.71
N ASP A 30 3.48 2.15 -30.99
CA ASP A 30 4.52 2.90 -31.70
C ASP A 30 4.03 4.31 -31.99
N VAL A 31 4.74 5.30 -31.45
CA VAL A 31 4.46 6.72 -31.68
C VAL A 31 5.69 7.35 -32.31
N SER A 32 5.54 7.85 -33.51
CA SER A 32 6.61 8.52 -34.24
C SER A 32 6.17 9.89 -34.79
N THR A 33 7.10 10.85 -34.86
CA THR A 33 6.78 12.20 -35.27
C THR A 33 7.62 12.59 -36.46
N SER A 34 6.98 13.02 -37.57
CA SER A 34 7.60 13.70 -38.66
C SER A 34 7.64 15.21 -38.46
N LYS A 35 8.78 15.82 -38.75
CA LYS A 35 9.03 17.26 -38.61
C LYS A 35 9.23 17.90 -39.96
N GLU A 36 8.44 18.89 -40.32
CA GLU A 36 8.62 19.70 -41.53
C GLU A 36 8.96 21.13 -41.11
N VAL A 37 10.17 21.57 -41.46
CA VAL A 37 10.67 22.89 -41.06
C VAL A 37 10.45 23.85 -42.24
N ASN A 38 9.73 24.94 -42.00
CA ASN A 38 9.62 26.07 -42.93
C ASN A 38 10.53 27.20 -42.41
N GLU A 39 11.68 27.36 -43.11
CA GLU A 39 12.70 28.37 -42.74
C GLU A 39 12.22 29.79 -42.99
N GLU A 40 11.38 30.02 -44.00
CA GLU A 40 10.89 31.35 -44.36
C GLU A 40 9.90 31.88 -43.33
N GLU A 41 8.99 31.04 -42.88
CA GLU A 41 8.00 31.39 -41.84
C GLU A 41 8.49 31.13 -40.43
N LYS A 42 9.68 30.55 -40.25
CA LYS A 42 10.23 30.11 -38.95
C LYS A 42 9.26 29.23 -38.18
N THR A 43 8.58 28.33 -38.86
CA THR A 43 7.61 27.40 -38.28
C THR A 43 8.02 25.95 -38.48
N VAL A 44 7.59 25.09 -37.60
CA VAL A 44 7.75 23.63 -37.66
C VAL A 44 6.37 23.00 -37.65
N ALA A 45 6.02 22.26 -38.70
CA ALA A 45 4.84 21.43 -38.73
C ALA A 45 5.21 20.04 -38.18
N LEU A 46 4.43 19.57 -37.21
CA LEU A 46 4.61 18.26 -36.58
C LEU A 46 3.45 17.36 -36.96
N THR A 47 3.76 16.20 -37.54
CA THR A 47 2.77 15.15 -37.80
C THR A 47 3.11 13.94 -36.94
N ILE A 48 2.21 13.61 -36.01
CA ILE A 48 2.37 12.48 -35.10
C ILE A 48 1.64 11.28 -35.68
N TYR A 49 2.39 10.22 -35.95
CA TYR A 49 1.88 8.93 -36.41
C TYR A 49 1.75 8.03 -35.18
N VAL A 50 0.60 7.40 -35.02
CA VAL A 50 0.32 6.50 -33.89
C VAL A 50 -0.13 5.16 -34.44
N ASP A 51 0.65 4.13 -34.18
CA ASP A 51 0.24 2.74 -34.40
C ASP A 51 -0.02 2.11 -33.02
N PRO A 52 -1.27 1.89 -32.63
CA PRO A 52 -1.58 1.32 -31.32
C PRO A 52 -1.25 -0.18 -31.23
N GLY A 53 -1.02 -0.86 -32.34
CA GLY A 53 -0.84 -2.31 -32.36
C GLY A 53 -2.10 -3.08 -31.91
N GLN A 54 -1.89 -4.28 -31.38
CA GLN A 54 -2.97 -5.13 -30.87
C GLN A 54 -3.20 -4.89 -29.37
N ARG A 55 -4.45 -5.06 -28.94
CA ARG A 55 -4.79 -5.02 -27.52
C ARG A 55 -4.42 -6.33 -26.84
N THR A 56 -3.87 -6.22 -25.66
CA THR A 56 -3.40 -7.34 -24.87
C THR A 56 -4.30 -7.54 -23.65
N MET A 57 -4.73 -8.76 -23.43
CA MET A 57 -5.54 -9.16 -22.27
C MET A 57 -4.62 -9.73 -21.20
N LEU A 58 -4.92 -9.41 -19.93
CA LEU A 58 -4.28 -10.04 -18.79
C LEU A 58 -4.88 -11.43 -18.57
N ASN A 59 -4.08 -12.46 -18.75
CA ASN A 59 -4.52 -13.84 -18.52
C ASN A 59 -4.55 -14.15 -17.02
N ARG A 60 -3.42 -13.99 -16.33
CA ARG A 60 -3.26 -14.38 -14.92
C ARG A 60 -2.33 -13.43 -14.17
N ILE A 61 -2.59 -13.24 -12.86
CA ILE A 61 -1.67 -12.61 -11.91
C ILE A 61 -1.13 -13.68 -10.96
N SER A 62 0.18 -13.76 -10.82
CA SER A 62 0.87 -14.63 -9.88
C SER A 62 1.83 -13.82 -9.01
N PHE A 63 2.17 -14.39 -7.86
CA PHE A 63 3.06 -13.76 -6.88
C PHE A 63 4.25 -14.68 -6.60
N GLU A 64 5.42 -14.10 -6.42
CA GLU A 64 6.67 -14.79 -6.09
C GLU A 64 7.39 -14.05 -4.97
N GLY A 65 8.02 -14.80 -4.04
CA GLY A 65 8.79 -14.24 -2.92
C GLY A 65 7.97 -13.94 -1.67
N ASN A 66 6.68 -14.30 -1.64
CA ASN A 66 5.80 -14.15 -0.48
C ASN A 66 5.79 -15.42 0.38
N ASP A 67 6.95 -15.76 0.96
CA ASP A 67 7.13 -17.02 1.73
C ASP A 67 6.33 -17.04 3.04
N ARG A 68 6.09 -15.87 3.64
CA ARG A 68 5.35 -15.69 4.91
C ARG A 68 3.95 -15.14 4.70
N THR A 69 3.82 -14.18 3.78
CA THR A 69 2.55 -13.51 3.52
C THR A 69 1.67 -14.36 2.63
N HIS A 70 0.45 -14.60 3.05
CA HIS A 70 -0.50 -15.39 2.28
C HIS A 70 -0.85 -14.69 0.96
N ASP A 71 -1.00 -15.47 -0.13
CA ASP A 71 -1.34 -14.99 -1.48
C ASP A 71 -2.58 -14.08 -1.49
N ILE A 72 -3.59 -14.40 -0.69
CA ILE A 72 -4.81 -13.61 -0.58
C ILE A 72 -4.56 -12.16 -0.11
N VAL A 73 -3.49 -11.94 0.69
CA VAL A 73 -3.13 -10.59 1.18
C VAL A 73 -2.61 -9.74 0.04
N LEU A 74 -1.82 -10.31 -0.88
CA LEU A 74 -1.35 -9.61 -2.06
C LEU A 74 -2.50 -9.42 -3.06
N ARG A 75 -3.28 -10.46 -3.28
CA ARG A 75 -4.35 -10.50 -4.28
C ARG A 75 -5.45 -9.47 -4.01
N ARG A 76 -5.82 -9.22 -2.75
CA ARG A 76 -6.81 -8.20 -2.38
C ARG A 76 -6.34 -6.76 -2.63
N GLU A 77 -5.04 -6.54 -2.77
CA GLU A 77 -4.47 -5.23 -3.10
C GLU A 77 -4.45 -4.96 -4.62
N MET A 78 -4.73 -5.95 -5.45
CA MET A 78 -4.73 -5.80 -6.89
C MET A 78 -5.90 -4.92 -7.37
N ARG A 79 -5.60 -4.01 -8.29
CA ARG A 79 -6.58 -3.18 -8.99
C ARG A 79 -6.80 -3.64 -10.42
N GLN A 80 -5.77 -4.21 -11.02
CA GLN A 80 -5.88 -4.89 -12.30
C GLN A 80 -6.55 -6.24 -12.10
N MET A 81 -7.61 -6.51 -12.86
CA MET A 81 -8.32 -7.78 -12.83
C MET A 81 -7.81 -8.73 -13.91
N GLU A 82 -7.78 -10.04 -13.58
CA GLU A 82 -7.54 -11.10 -14.56
C GLU A 82 -8.66 -11.12 -15.61
N LYS A 83 -8.34 -11.55 -16.82
CA LYS A 83 -9.26 -11.59 -17.96
C LYS A 83 -9.86 -10.22 -18.35
N SER A 84 -9.12 -9.14 -18.07
CA SER A 84 -9.41 -7.79 -18.53
C SER A 84 -8.27 -7.23 -19.36
N TRP A 85 -8.49 -6.11 -20.04
CA TRP A 85 -7.44 -5.43 -20.78
C TRP A 85 -6.35 -4.94 -19.84
N VAL A 86 -5.09 -5.14 -20.21
CA VAL A 86 -3.95 -4.67 -19.42
C VAL A 86 -3.98 -3.15 -19.29
N SER A 87 -3.80 -2.65 -18.09
CA SER A 87 -3.63 -1.22 -17.83
C SER A 87 -2.40 -1.00 -16.98
N ASN A 88 -1.42 -0.28 -17.53
CA ASN A 88 -0.20 0.06 -16.79
C ASN A 88 -0.52 0.84 -15.51
N ASN A 89 -1.47 1.76 -15.56
CA ASN A 89 -1.88 2.52 -14.38
C ASN A 89 -2.44 1.63 -13.26
N LEU A 90 -3.26 0.61 -13.62
CA LEU A 90 -3.80 -0.32 -12.62
C LEU A 90 -2.72 -1.25 -12.06
N LEU A 91 -1.74 -1.66 -12.87
CA LEU A 91 -0.59 -2.44 -12.41
C LEU A 91 0.30 -1.62 -11.47
N GLU A 92 0.63 -0.37 -11.83
CA GLU A 92 1.39 0.53 -10.98
C GLU A 92 0.64 0.86 -9.67
N THR A 93 -0.67 1.08 -9.76
CA THR A 93 -1.50 1.28 -8.55
C THR A 93 -1.47 0.05 -7.66
N SER A 94 -1.54 -1.15 -8.22
CA SER A 94 -1.43 -2.41 -7.48
C SER A 94 -0.07 -2.54 -6.79
N LYS A 95 1.02 -2.23 -7.51
CA LYS A 95 2.37 -2.19 -6.95
C LYS A 95 2.48 -1.22 -5.78
N LEU A 96 2.02 0.03 -5.94
CA LEU A 96 2.02 1.04 -4.89
C LEU A 96 1.21 0.62 -3.66
N ARG A 97 0.12 -0.12 -3.85
CA ARG A 97 -0.68 -0.65 -2.74
C ARG A 97 0.07 -1.72 -1.97
N LEU A 98 0.76 -2.62 -2.65
CA LEU A 98 1.64 -3.62 -2.01
C LEU A 98 2.78 -2.94 -1.24
N ASP A 99 3.44 -1.93 -1.81
CA ASP A 99 4.50 -1.17 -1.14
C ASP A 99 4.00 -0.50 0.15
N ARG A 100 2.77 0.04 0.14
CA ARG A 100 2.15 0.72 1.30
C ARG A 100 1.82 -0.22 2.46
N LEU A 101 1.72 -1.52 2.25
CA LEU A 101 1.53 -2.48 3.34
C LEU A 101 2.71 -2.47 4.32
N GLY A 102 3.92 -2.16 3.84
CA GLY A 102 5.13 -2.13 4.65
C GLY A 102 5.62 -3.53 5.04
N PHE A 103 5.16 -4.58 4.37
CA PHE A 103 5.58 -5.97 4.56
C PHE A 103 6.75 -6.32 3.63
N PHE A 104 6.93 -5.52 2.59
CA PHE A 104 7.89 -5.75 1.53
C PHE A 104 8.92 -4.63 1.50
N LYS A 105 10.18 -5.01 1.29
CA LYS A 105 11.30 -4.11 1.05
C LYS A 105 11.31 -3.62 -0.39
N LYS A 106 10.85 -4.47 -1.30
CA LYS A 106 10.79 -4.20 -2.73
C LYS A 106 9.61 -4.94 -3.34
N VAL A 107 8.91 -4.28 -4.25
CA VAL A 107 7.85 -4.86 -5.06
C VAL A 107 8.14 -4.49 -6.51
N ASP A 108 8.19 -5.48 -7.39
CA ASP A 108 8.28 -5.29 -8.84
C ASP A 108 7.28 -6.19 -9.54
N TYR A 109 7.02 -5.92 -10.81
CA TYR A 109 6.25 -6.82 -11.64
C TYR A 109 6.85 -6.94 -13.04
N GLU A 110 6.63 -8.09 -13.67
CA GLU A 110 6.99 -8.34 -15.06
C GLU A 110 5.79 -8.90 -15.84
N LYS A 111 5.74 -8.59 -17.12
CA LYS A 111 4.75 -9.12 -18.06
C LYS A 111 5.40 -10.25 -18.86
N LYS A 112 4.80 -11.43 -18.87
CA LYS A 112 5.26 -12.58 -19.64
C LYS A 112 4.22 -12.94 -20.69
N ALA A 113 4.64 -13.06 -21.94
CA ALA A 113 3.76 -13.52 -23.02
C ALA A 113 3.29 -14.96 -22.76
N VAL A 114 2.01 -15.21 -23.03
CA VAL A 114 1.43 -16.55 -22.88
C VAL A 114 1.75 -17.36 -24.13
N PRO A 115 2.42 -18.52 -24.01
CA PRO A 115 2.71 -19.37 -25.17
C PRO A 115 1.43 -19.78 -25.91
N GLY A 116 1.37 -19.48 -27.20
CA GLY A 116 0.21 -19.81 -28.06
C GLY A 116 -0.92 -18.78 -28.10
N SER A 117 -0.83 -17.71 -27.29
CA SER A 117 -1.81 -16.62 -27.25
C SER A 117 -1.08 -15.27 -27.36
N PRO A 118 -0.87 -14.72 -28.56
CA PRO A 118 -0.07 -13.50 -28.75
C PRO A 118 -0.73 -12.24 -28.18
N ASP A 119 -2.02 -12.30 -27.91
CA ASP A 119 -2.85 -11.24 -27.36
C ASP A 119 -3.08 -11.37 -25.83
N GLU A 120 -2.44 -12.35 -25.18
CA GLU A 120 -2.52 -12.54 -23.73
C GLU A 120 -1.15 -12.42 -23.05
N VAL A 121 -1.12 -11.85 -21.85
CA VAL A 121 0.07 -11.80 -20.99
C VAL A 121 -0.27 -12.26 -19.56
N ASP A 122 0.69 -12.92 -18.94
CA ASP A 122 0.71 -13.15 -17.52
C ASP A 122 1.49 -12.04 -16.83
N VAL A 123 1.05 -11.62 -15.65
CA VAL A 123 1.79 -10.67 -14.81
C VAL A 123 2.24 -11.38 -13.55
N ILE A 124 3.54 -11.30 -13.27
CA ILE A 124 4.17 -11.88 -12.08
C ILE A 124 4.63 -10.72 -11.20
N PHE A 125 4.05 -10.59 -10.02
CA PHE A 125 4.54 -9.68 -8.99
C PHE A 125 5.60 -10.39 -8.15
N SER A 126 6.81 -9.85 -8.14
CA SER A 126 7.92 -10.34 -7.31
C SER A 126 8.08 -9.42 -6.11
N VAL A 127 8.04 -10.00 -4.92
CA VAL A 127 8.15 -9.27 -3.66
C VAL A 127 9.36 -9.75 -2.87
N ASP A 128 10.02 -8.83 -2.15
CA ASP A 128 11.09 -9.12 -1.20
C ASP A 128 10.57 -8.79 0.20
N GLU A 129 10.26 -9.82 0.99
CA GLU A 129 9.65 -9.67 2.30
C GLU A 129 10.63 -9.08 3.33
N GLN A 130 10.12 -8.22 4.19
CA GLN A 130 10.84 -7.69 5.34
C GLN A 130 10.11 -8.00 6.65
N TYR A 131 10.82 -7.83 7.77
CA TYR A 131 10.19 -7.92 9.07
C TYR A 131 9.23 -6.74 9.28
N SER A 132 7.97 -7.05 9.56
CA SER A 132 6.90 -6.09 9.85
C SER A 132 6.67 -5.88 11.34
N GLY A 133 7.34 -6.68 12.17
CA GLY A 133 7.30 -6.59 13.61
C GLY A 133 8.30 -5.59 14.19
N SER A 134 7.90 -4.94 15.28
CA SER A 134 8.77 -4.04 16.06
C SER A 134 8.64 -4.31 17.55
N ILE A 135 9.76 -4.23 18.25
CA ILE A 135 9.83 -4.30 19.70
C ILE A 135 10.40 -2.98 20.21
N GLY A 136 9.73 -2.35 21.14
CA GLY A 136 10.18 -1.13 21.80
C GLY A 136 10.28 -1.32 23.32
N GLY A 137 11.24 -0.64 23.92
CA GLY A 137 11.38 -0.55 25.38
C GLY A 137 11.59 0.90 25.80
N SER A 138 11.09 1.27 26.96
CA SER A 138 11.29 2.61 27.55
C SER A 138 11.63 2.52 29.03
N ILE A 139 12.55 3.37 29.46
CA ILE A 139 12.91 3.57 30.85
C ILE A 139 12.83 5.06 31.12
N GLY A 140 12.12 5.44 32.16
CA GLY A 140 11.97 6.83 32.57
C GLY A 140 12.13 6.97 34.08
N TYR A 141 12.60 8.12 34.52
CA TYR A 141 12.64 8.50 35.92
C TYR A 141 12.09 9.92 36.10
N GLY A 142 11.18 10.12 37.00
CA GLY A 142 10.53 11.42 37.19
C GLY A 142 10.02 11.61 38.61
N ALA A 143 9.13 12.59 38.80
CA ALA A 143 8.55 12.91 40.10
C ALA A 143 7.80 11.72 40.77
N TYR A 144 7.40 10.75 39.94
CA TYR A 144 6.66 9.56 40.38
C TYR A 144 7.50 8.27 40.34
N GLY A 145 8.82 8.40 40.45
CA GLY A 145 9.74 7.28 40.52
C GLY A 145 10.16 6.73 39.16
N LEU A 146 10.58 5.48 39.14
CA LEU A 146 11.00 4.73 37.99
C LEU A 146 9.80 4.24 37.17
N SER A 147 9.86 4.41 35.87
CA SER A 147 8.90 3.81 34.95
C SER A 147 9.60 2.94 33.89
N LEU A 148 9.02 1.81 33.61
CA LEU A 148 9.48 0.83 32.62
C LEU A 148 8.35 0.55 31.65
N GLY A 149 8.66 0.42 30.35
CA GLY A 149 7.67 0.05 29.35
C GLY A 149 8.27 -0.91 28.34
N ALA A 150 7.43 -1.78 27.82
CA ALA A 150 7.74 -2.64 26.68
C ALA A 150 6.51 -2.69 25.76
N ASN A 151 6.76 -2.65 24.47
CA ASN A 151 5.71 -2.82 23.48
C ASN A 151 6.20 -3.73 22.35
N TYR A 152 5.30 -4.54 21.86
CA TYR A 152 5.46 -5.35 20.66
C TYR A 152 4.34 -4.98 19.69
N SER A 153 4.67 -4.83 18.43
CA SER A 153 3.70 -4.62 17.36
C SER A 153 4.11 -5.41 16.13
N GLU A 154 3.17 -6.14 15.55
CA GLU A 154 3.32 -6.89 14.32
C GLU A 154 2.21 -6.46 13.35
N LYS A 155 2.58 -6.06 12.13
CA LYS A 155 1.61 -5.58 11.12
C LYS A 155 1.10 -6.69 10.21
N ASN A 156 1.82 -7.80 10.15
CA ASN A 156 1.47 -8.96 9.32
C ASN A 156 1.48 -10.24 10.15
N ALA A 157 0.65 -10.26 11.19
CA ALA A 157 0.57 -11.40 12.11
C ALA A 157 0.21 -12.69 11.36
N PHE A 158 1.08 -13.69 11.48
CA PHE A 158 0.93 -15.00 10.82
C PHE A 158 0.77 -14.92 9.29
N GLY A 159 1.22 -13.85 8.64
CA GLY A 159 1.11 -13.69 7.20
C GLY A 159 -0.29 -13.33 6.69
N THR A 160 -1.22 -13.00 7.57
CA THR A 160 -2.63 -12.72 7.23
C THR A 160 -2.91 -11.27 6.87
N GLY A 161 -1.90 -10.38 7.03
CA GLY A 161 -2.04 -8.94 6.89
C GLY A 161 -2.79 -8.27 8.04
N ASN A 162 -3.07 -9.01 9.12
CA ASN A 162 -3.67 -8.48 10.33
C ASN A 162 -2.59 -7.91 11.24
N SER A 163 -2.92 -6.86 11.99
CA SER A 163 -2.00 -6.30 12.96
C SER A 163 -2.35 -6.68 14.39
N VAL A 164 -1.30 -6.95 15.17
CA VAL A 164 -1.38 -7.24 16.62
C VAL A 164 -0.43 -6.30 17.33
N SER A 165 -0.86 -5.70 18.42
CA SER A 165 0.02 -4.98 19.33
C SER A 165 -0.26 -5.31 20.78
N VAL A 166 0.83 -5.43 21.54
CA VAL A 166 0.81 -5.66 23.01
C VAL A 166 1.69 -4.61 23.65
N GLY A 167 1.17 -3.94 24.65
CA GLY A 167 1.91 -2.97 25.44
C GLY A 167 1.83 -3.31 26.93
N ILE A 168 2.96 -3.18 27.62
CA ILE A 168 3.05 -3.31 29.07
C ILE A 168 3.82 -2.10 29.59
N SER A 169 3.28 -1.42 30.58
CA SER A 169 4.02 -0.39 31.29
C SER A 169 3.87 -0.57 32.79
N TYR A 170 4.95 -0.30 33.49
CA TYR A 170 5.05 -0.40 34.93
C TYR A 170 5.69 0.86 35.52
N SER A 171 5.08 1.40 36.55
CA SER A 171 5.67 2.38 37.42
C SER A 171 5.20 2.12 38.89
N GLU A 172 5.81 2.77 39.85
CA GLU A 172 5.46 2.60 41.25
C GLU A 172 3.99 2.92 41.56
N TRP A 173 3.37 3.80 40.77
CA TRP A 173 1.99 4.24 40.98
C TRP A 173 1.01 3.68 39.93
N ARG A 174 1.51 3.14 38.78
CA ARG A 174 0.64 2.70 37.69
C ARG A 174 1.20 1.51 36.94
N GLN A 175 0.33 0.58 36.66
CA GLN A 175 0.60 -0.59 35.81
C GLN A 175 -0.46 -0.63 34.72
N ASP A 176 -0.02 -0.75 33.48
CA ASP A 176 -0.90 -0.84 32.31
C ASP A 176 -0.52 -2.08 31.49
N VAL A 177 -1.53 -2.79 31.02
CA VAL A 177 -1.41 -3.84 30.00
C VAL A 177 -2.44 -3.55 28.92
N SER A 178 -2.04 -3.57 27.67
CA SER A 178 -2.93 -3.35 26.54
C SER A 178 -2.69 -4.38 25.44
N PHE A 179 -3.77 -4.76 24.80
CA PHE A 179 -3.79 -5.62 23.62
C PHE A 179 -4.67 -4.98 22.56
N ASN A 180 -4.20 -4.93 21.32
CA ASN A 180 -5.01 -4.51 20.19
C ASN A 180 -4.79 -5.47 19.03
N PHE A 181 -5.87 -5.75 18.33
CA PHE A 181 -5.93 -6.50 17.09
C PHE A 181 -6.67 -5.69 16.03
N PHE A 182 -6.22 -5.74 14.79
CA PHE A 182 -6.91 -5.09 13.69
C PHE A 182 -6.81 -5.95 12.41
N ASP A 183 -7.95 -6.25 11.83
CA ASP A 183 -8.10 -6.89 10.53
C ASP A 183 -8.54 -5.82 9.51
N PRO A 184 -7.69 -5.42 8.56
CA PRO A 184 -8.01 -4.40 7.57
C PRO A 184 -9.02 -4.86 6.50
N TYR A 185 -9.26 -6.18 6.39
CA TYR A 185 -10.16 -6.78 5.42
C TYR A 185 -11.09 -7.81 6.08
N PHE A 186 -11.74 -7.41 7.16
CA PHE A 186 -12.77 -8.20 7.81
C PHE A 186 -13.91 -8.54 6.83
N THR A 187 -14.21 -7.65 5.89
CA THR A 187 -15.09 -7.92 4.76
C THR A 187 -14.32 -7.85 3.45
N ILE A 188 -14.87 -8.48 2.41
CA ILE A 188 -14.28 -8.47 1.07
C ILE A 188 -14.15 -7.06 0.48
N ASP A 189 -15.03 -6.14 0.89
CA ASP A 189 -15.03 -4.74 0.45
C ASP A 189 -13.97 -3.88 1.17
N GLY A 190 -13.16 -4.48 2.07
CA GLY A 190 -12.10 -3.80 2.78
C GLY A 190 -12.55 -3.00 4.00
N ILE A 191 -13.69 -3.35 4.58
CA ILE A 191 -14.08 -2.83 5.89
C ILE A 191 -13.16 -3.48 6.92
N GLY A 192 -12.43 -2.66 7.67
CA GLY A 192 -11.56 -3.10 8.75
C GLY A 192 -12.31 -3.23 10.06
N LEU A 193 -11.95 -4.25 10.86
CA LEU A 193 -12.43 -4.48 12.22
C LEU A 193 -11.25 -4.48 13.18
N GLY A 194 -11.32 -3.62 14.19
CA GLY A 194 -10.37 -3.62 15.30
C GLY A 194 -11.05 -3.92 16.61
N TYR A 195 -10.34 -4.58 17.49
CA TYR A 195 -10.73 -4.71 18.89
C TYR A 195 -9.51 -4.66 19.79
N GLY A 196 -9.72 -4.09 20.95
CA GLY A 196 -8.68 -3.96 21.95
C GLY A 196 -9.22 -4.24 23.34
N ALA A 197 -8.30 -4.56 24.25
CA ALA A 197 -8.56 -4.71 25.65
C ALA A 197 -7.43 -4.07 26.46
N PHE A 198 -7.76 -3.52 27.60
CA PHE A 198 -6.76 -2.98 28.51
C PHE A 198 -7.11 -3.28 29.97
N TYR A 199 -6.06 -3.39 30.76
CA TYR A 199 -6.12 -3.39 32.19
C TYR A 199 -5.15 -2.35 32.74
N ARG A 200 -5.61 -1.55 33.69
CA ARG A 200 -4.84 -0.51 34.35
C ARG A 200 -5.09 -0.54 35.84
N LYS A 201 -4.01 -0.63 36.58
CA LYS A 201 -4.02 -0.47 38.05
C LYS A 201 -3.31 0.83 38.40
N THR A 202 -3.93 1.68 39.21
CA THR A 202 -3.35 2.94 39.69
C THR A 202 -3.40 2.96 41.23
N ASP A 203 -2.25 3.16 41.84
CA ASP A 203 -2.10 3.28 43.29
C ASP A 203 -1.79 4.74 43.66
N TYR A 204 -2.76 5.44 44.18
CA TYR A 204 -2.64 6.83 44.61
C TYR A 204 -2.04 6.96 46.00
N GLY A 205 -2.05 5.88 46.81
CA GLY A 205 -1.56 5.87 48.21
C GLY A 205 -0.04 6.00 48.31
N ASN A 206 0.70 5.45 47.34
CA ASN A 206 2.15 5.50 47.34
C ASN A 206 2.74 6.91 47.23
N PHE A 207 1.96 7.89 46.81
CA PHE A 207 2.38 9.30 46.65
C PHE A 207 1.65 10.30 47.53
N ASN A 208 0.92 9.81 48.56
CA ASN A 208 0.12 10.64 49.46
C ASN A 208 -0.90 11.55 48.74
N ILE A 209 -1.35 11.18 47.56
CA ILE A 209 -2.34 11.93 46.78
C ILE A 209 -3.73 11.61 47.29
N ALA A 210 -4.02 10.31 47.53
CA ALA A 210 -5.28 9.82 48.08
C ALA A 210 -5.12 8.38 48.59
N ALA A 211 -5.81 8.01 49.62
CA ALA A 211 -5.71 6.68 50.25
C ALA A 211 -6.61 5.63 49.56
N TYR A 212 -6.56 5.55 48.22
CA TYR A 212 -7.30 4.54 47.47
C TYR A 212 -6.53 4.08 46.22
N ASN A 213 -6.87 2.89 45.74
CA ASN A 213 -6.38 2.30 44.49
C ASN A 213 -7.54 2.21 43.52
N THR A 214 -7.22 2.30 42.23
CA THR A 214 -8.21 2.13 41.17
C THR A 214 -7.75 1.06 40.20
N ASP A 215 -8.60 0.07 39.96
CA ASP A 215 -8.44 -0.91 38.91
C ASP A 215 -9.43 -0.57 37.80
N SER A 216 -8.92 -0.35 36.63
CA SER A 216 -9.72 -0.05 35.43
C SER A 216 -9.46 -1.11 34.34
N TYR A 217 -10.49 -1.64 33.76
CA TYR A 217 -10.41 -2.53 32.65
C TYR A 217 -11.48 -2.16 31.61
N GLY A 218 -11.21 -2.45 30.37
CA GLY A 218 -12.15 -2.12 29.31
C GLY A 218 -11.75 -2.74 27.99
N GLY A 219 -12.64 -2.62 27.06
CA GLY A 219 -12.41 -3.00 25.65
C GLY A 219 -13.00 -1.96 24.73
N ASN A 220 -12.48 -1.93 23.51
CA ASN A 220 -13.01 -1.12 22.43
C ASN A 220 -13.14 -1.97 21.18
N VAL A 221 -14.12 -1.61 20.35
CA VAL A 221 -14.31 -2.16 19.00
C VAL A 221 -14.30 -0.99 18.05
N SER A 222 -13.53 -1.09 16.98
CA SER A 222 -13.43 -0.06 15.96
C SER A 222 -13.73 -0.63 14.57
N PHE A 223 -14.39 0.19 13.75
CA PHE A 223 -14.62 -0.10 12.35
C PHE A 223 -13.92 0.93 11.49
N GLN A 224 -13.33 0.47 10.39
CA GLN A 224 -12.67 1.33 9.42
C GLN A 224 -13.26 1.08 8.04
N LEU A 225 -13.84 2.13 7.43
CA LEU A 225 -14.43 2.07 6.11
C LEU A 225 -13.52 2.77 5.09
N PRO A 226 -13.14 2.12 3.99
CA PRO A 226 -12.45 2.78 2.90
C PRO A 226 -13.43 3.72 2.17
N VAL A 227 -13.09 5.01 2.08
CA VAL A 227 -13.86 6.02 1.34
C VAL A 227 -13.25 6.24 -0.04
N SER A 228 -11.93 6.21 -0.12
CA SER A 228 -11.16 6.30 -1.37
C SER A 228 -9.87 5.46 -1.27
N GLU A 229 -9.04 5.52 -2.31
CA GLU A 229 -7.73 4.81 -2.30
C GLU A 229 -6.78 5.28 -1.20
N ILE A 230 -6.99 6.48 -0.68
CA ILE A 230 -6.12 7.13 0.31
C ILE A 230 -6.85 7.56 1.60
N GLU A 231 -8.18 7.54 1.60
CA GLU A 231 -8.99 8.01 2.72
C GLU A 231 -9.77 6.88 3.36
N ARG A 232 -9.75 6.85 4.69
CA ARG A 232 -10.50 5.88 5.50
C ARG A 232 -11.22 6.61 6.63
N LEU A 233 -12.44 6.22 6.89
CA LEU A 233 -13.26 6.73 7.98
C LEU A 233 -13.26 5.69 9.11
N SER A 234 -12.94 6.12 10.33
CA SER A 234 -12.87 5.22 11.50
C SER A 234 -13.93 5.61 12.53
N PHE A 235 -14.58 4.59 13.09
CA PHE A 235 -15.54 4.70 14.21
C PHE A 235 -15.04 3.83 15.36
N ASN A 236 -15.02 4.41 16.56
CA ASN A 236 -14.61 3.75 17.81
C ASN A 236 -15.75 3.76 18.82
#